data_11564e7f381c353919633e06a3bab811
#
_entry.id   11564e7f381c353919633e06a3bab811
#
_cell.length_a   1.000
_cell.length_b   1.000
_cell.length_c   1.000
_cell.angle_alpha   90.00
_cell.angle_beta   90.00
_cell.angle_gamma   90.00
#
_symmetry.space_group_name_H-M   'P 1'
#
loop_
_entity.id
_entity.type
_entity.pdbx_description
1 polymer ?
#
loop_
_entity_poly.entity_id
_entity_poly.type
_entity_poly.pdbx_seq_one_letter_code
_entity_poly.pdbx_strand_id
1 'polypeptide(L)'
;MEIKKFLKKYPLIKDILFAIALSLLILLFAMLMLRFFTNHGKEYLVPDFTGYSLEQLEDFEKNKNEHNFKLTINDSVFMPDLKGGIVISQDPQVGMKIKKGRKIYLSITMMVPPQVEMPNLLDLSLRQAMNMLE
;
A
#
# COMPACT_ATOMS: atom_id res chain seq x y z
N MET A 1 42.48 40.24 0.11
CA MET A 1 43.48 40.29 1.23
C MET A 1 42.89 40.85 2.50
N GLU A 2 41.86 41.69 2.44
CA GLU A 2 41.18 42.36 3.57
C GLU A 2 40.39 41.42 4.50
N ILE A 3 39.69 40.40 3.94
CA ILE A 3 38.83 39.47 4.68
C ILE A 3 39.63 38.72 5.76
N LYS A 4 40.86 38.30 5.49
CA LYS A 4 41.72 37.60 6.44
C LYS A 4 42.13 38.50 7.63
N LYS A 5 42.32 39.79 7.40
CA LYS A 5 42.64 40.76 8.46
C LYS A 5 41.41 41.05 9.37
N PHE A 6 40.23 41.13 8.76
CA PHE A 6 38.95 41.31 9.48
C PHE A 6 38.62 40.12 10.39
N LEU A 7 38.74 38.89 9.88
CA LEU A 7 38.51 37.63 10.63
C LEU A 7 39.53 37.47 11.78
N LYS A 8 40.76 37.97 11.66
CA LYS A 8 41.76 37.91 12.70
C LYS A 8 41.46 38.93 13.83
N LYS A 9 40.76 40.03 13.52
CA LYS A 9 40.37 41.05 14.48
C LYS A 9 39.16 40.65 15.34
N TYR A 10 38.28 39.75 14.80
CA TYR A 10 37.05 39.34 15.49
C TYR A 10 36.94 37.79 15.50
N PRO A 11 37.59 37.12 16.46
CA PRO A 11 37.60 35.65 16.53
C PRO A 11 36.21 35.05 16.66
N LEU A 12 35.31 35.70 17.42
CA LEU A 12 33.91 35.23 17.55
C LEU A 12 33.14 35.14 16.23
N ILE A 13 33.37 36.10 15.32
CA ILE A 13 32.71 36.09 14.00
C ILE A 13 33.20 34.92 13.17
N LYS A 14 34.48 34.57 13.25
CA LYS A 14 35.05 33.40 12.59
C LYS A 14 34.42 32.09 13.08
N ASP A 15 34.24 31.96 14.42
CA ASP A 15 33.68 30.75 15.01
C ASP A 15 32.19 30.61 14.67
N ILE A 16 31.44 31.71 14.64
CA ILE A 16 30.03 31.74 14.21
C ILE A 16 29.90 31.36 12.75
N LEU A 17 30.73 31.94 11.86
CA LEU A 17 30.73 31.58 10.43
C LEU A 17 31.09 30.11 10.21
N PHE A 18 32.05 29.59 10.97
CA PHE A 18 32.41 28.17 10.90
C PHE A 18 31.27 27.26 11.36
N ALA A 19 30.58 27.61 12.46
CA ALA A 19 29.44 26.88 12.97
C ALA A 19 28.27 26.87 11.95
N ILE A 20 28.00 28.01 11.30
CA ILE A 20 26.97 28.11 10.26
C ILE A 20 27.36 27.25 9.03
N ALA A 21 28.61 27.33 8.60
CA ALA A 21 29.09 26.53 7.46
C ALA A 21 28.99 25.02 7.76
N LEU A 22 29.37 24.61 8.97
CA LEU A 22 29.28 23.23 9.41
C LEU A 22 27.82 22.75 9.48
N SER A 23 26.92 23.58 10.03
CA SER A 23 25.49 23.22 10.09
C SER A 23 24.85 23.08 8.71
N LEU A 24 25.20 23.96 7.76
CA LEU A 24 24.77 23.88 6.37
C LEU A 24 25.30 22.61 5.68
N LEU A 25 26.55 22.24 5.95
CA LEU A 25 27.16 21.03 5.42
C LEU A 25 26.43 19.77 5.93
N ILE A 26 26.12 19.72 7.22
CA ILE A 26 25.38 18.61 7.84
C ILE A 26 23.98 18.51 7.24
N LEU A 27 23.29 19.63 7.06
CA LEU A 27 21.95 19.69 6.51
C LEU A 27 21.93 19.21 5.04
N LEU A 28 22.91 19.65 4.25
CA LEU A 28 23.08 19.22 2.86
C LEU A 28 23.38 17.71 2.79
N PHE A 29 24.25 17.21 3.66
CA PHE A 29 24.56 15.79 3.75
C PHE A 29 23.32 14.95 4.13
N ALA A 30 22.55 15.42 5.11
CA ALA A 30 21.30 14.77 5.52
C ALA A 30 20.28 14.75 4.37
N MET A 31 20.16 15.83 3.60
CA MET A 31 19.28 15.93 2.44
C MET A 31 19.68 14.96 1.32
N LEU A 32 20.97 14.81 1.06
CA LEU A 32 21.50 13.85 0.09
C LEU A 32 21.28 12.41 0.56
N MET A 33 21.53 12.13 1.83
CA MET A 33 21.25 10.82 2.44
C MET A 33 19.78 10.45 2.32
N LEU A 34 18.86 11.36 2.71
CA LEU A 34 17.43 11.15 2.55
C LEU A 34 17.04 10.88 1.09
N ARG A 35 17.58 11.62 0.14
CA ARG A 35 17.29 11.42 -1.29
C ARG A 35 17.75 10.05 -1.79
N PHE A 36 18.89 9.55 -1.28
CA PHE A 36 19.42 8.25 -1.65
C PHE A 36 18.59 7.09 -1.02
N PHE A 37 18.22 7.25 0.26
CA PHE A 37 17.47 6.21 0.99
C PHE A 37 15.99 6.14 0.61
N THR A 38 15.36 7.27 0.29
CA THR A 38 13.89 7.30 0.06
C THR A 38 13.45 6.87 -1.34
N ASN A 39 14.37 6.45 -2.24
CA ASN A 39 14.01 6.06 -3.62
C ASN A 39 13.01 7.03 -4.29
N HIS A 40 13.21 8.33 -4.08
CA HIS A 40 12.29 9.37 -4.53
C HIS A 40 12.10 9.30 -6.05
N GLY A 41 10.83 9.13 -6.49
CA GLY A 41 10.46 9.22 -7.91
C GLY A 41 10.32 7.89 -8.66
N LYS A 42 10.60 6.72 -8.07
CA LYS A 42 10.31 5.44 -8.72
C LYS A 42 8.87 5.03 -8.45
N GLU A 43 8.03 5.19 -9.45
CA GLU A 43 6.63 4.78 -9.45
C GLU A 43 6.45 3.65 -10.46
N TYR A 44 5.58 2.72 -10.16
CA TYR A 44 5.26 1.57 -10.99
C TYR A 44 3.76 1.52 -11.23
N LEU A 45 3.36 1.11 -12.41
CA LEU A 45 1.95 0.94 -12.75
C LEU A 45 1.42 -0.36 -12.13
N VAL A 46 0.22 -0.29 -11.59
CA VAL A 46 -0.50 -1.46 -11.06
C VAL A 46 -0.93 -2.34 -12.23
N PRO A 47 -0.55 -3.63 -12.24
CA PRO A 47 -1.04 -4.59 -13.23
C PRO A 47 -2.54 -4.87 -13.05
N ASP A 48 -3.16 -5.42 -14.08
CA ASP A 48 -4.53 -5.91 -14.01
C ASP A 48 -4.55 -7.36 -13.48
N PHE A 49 -5.18 -7.55 -12.35
CA PHE A 49 -5.40 -8.86 -11.73
C PHE A 49 -6.85 -9.33 -11.88
N THR A 50 -7.74 -8.53 -12.45
CA THR A 50 -9.14 -8.90 -12.62
C THR A 50 -9.26 -10.16 -13.48
N GLY A 51 -10.03 -11.12 -13.02
CA GLY A 51 -10.19 -12.42 -13.69
C GLY A 51 -9.11 -13.44 -13.39
N TYR A 52 -8.05 -13.09 -12.62
CA TYR A 52 -7.03 -14.07 -12.22
C TYR A 52 -7.59 -15.03 -11.17
N SER A 53 -7.19 -16.31 -11.30
CA SER A 53 -7.41 -17.31 -10.26
C SER A 53 -6.35 -17.21 -9.15
N LEU A 54 -6.61 -17.82 -7.99
CA LEU A 54 -5.65 -17.89 -6.89
C LEU A 54 -4.30 -18.48 -7.32
N GLU A 55 -4.32 -19.52 -8.16
CA GLU A 55 -3.08 -20.15 -8.68
C GLU A 55 -2.26 -19.17 -9.53
N GLN A 56 -2.93 -18.39 -10.37
CA GLN A 56 -2.27 -17.36 -11.19
C GLN A 56 -1.68 -16.22 -10.36
N LEU A 57 -2.33 -15.86 -9.25
CA LEU A 57 -1.80 -14.87 -8.31
C LEU A 57 -0.55 -15.39 -7.60
N GLU A 58 -0.55 -16.64 -7.16
CA GLU A 58 0.64 -17.27 -6.56
C GLU A 58 1.80 -17.37 -7.57
N ASP A 59 1.52 -17.73 -8.81
CA ASP A 59 2.54 -17.78 -9.88
C ASP A 59 3.10 -16.38 -10.16
N PHE A 60 2.24 -15.35 -10.17
CA PHE A 60 2.68 -13.97 -10.32
C PHE A 60 3.59 -13.54 -9.15
N GLU A 61 3.22 -13.84 -7.91
CA GLU A 61 4.04 -13.49 -6.73
C GLU A 61 5.42 -14.16 -6.78
N LYS A 62 5.48 -15.44 -7.18
CA LYS A 62 6.72 -16.22 -7.21
C LYS A 62 7.65 -15.87 -8.38
N ASN A 63 7.08 -15.67 -9.56
CA ASN A 63 7.86 -15.66 -10.80
C ASN A 63 7.86 -14.32 -11.56
N LYS A 64 6.86 -13.48 -11.37
CA LYS A 64 6.66 -12.25 -12.18
C LYS A 64 6.68 -10.95 -11.37
N ASN A 65 6.75 -11.05 -10.04
CA ASN A 65 6.65 -9.88 -9.16
C ASN A 65 7.98 -9.13 -9.03
N GLU A 66 8.48 -8.53 -10.12
CA GLU A 66 9.74 -7.77 -10.15
C GLU A 66 9.74 -6.57 -9.17
N HIS A 67 8.59 -6.04 -8.86
CA HIS A 67 8.43 -4.84 -8.03
C HIS A 67 8.06 -5.16 -6.58
N ASN A 68 8.02 -6.45 -6.21
CA ASN A 68 7.69 -6.93 -4.86
C ASN A 68 6.36 -6.35 -4.34
N PHE A 69 5.34 -6.29 -5.18
CA PHE A 69 4.00 -5.97 -4.73
C PHE A 69 3.50 -7.07 -3.79
N LYS A 70 2.80 -6.68 -2.74
CA LYS A 70 2.19 -7.62 -1.80
C LYS A 70 0.72 -7.76 -2.14
N LEU A 71 0.32 -8.91 -2.67
CA LEU A 71 -1.07 -9.20 -2.93
C LEU A 71 -1.74 -9.62 -1.61
N THR A 72 -2.89 -9.06 -1.31
CA THR A 72 -3.63 -9.34 -0.08
C THR A 72 -5.10 -9.44 -0.40
N ILE A 73 -5.70 -10.62 -0.17
CA ILE A 73 -7.14 -10.80 -0.27
C ILE A 73 -7.78 -10.12 0.94
N ASN A 74 -8.60 -9.11 0.69
CA ASN A 74 -9.24 -8.32 1.73
C ASN A 74 -10.72 -8.64 1.90
N ASP A 75 -11.37 -9.06 0.81
CA ASP A 75 -12.80 -9.31 0.79
C ASP A 75 -13.14 -10.48 -0.15
N SER A 76 -14.29 -11.10 0.10
CA SER A 76 -14.81 -12.16 -0.76
C SER A 76 -16.33 -12.04 -0.88
N VAL A 77 -16.82 -12.07 -2.12
CA VAL A 77 -18.22 -11.89 -2.47
C VAL A 77 -18.74 -13.16 -3.15
N PHE A 78 -19.90 -13.65 -2.71
CA PHE A 78 -20.54 -14.77 -3.39
C PHE A 78 -21.20 -14.29 -4.68
N MET A 79 -20.81 -14.92 -5.79
CA MET A 79 -21.41 -14.70 -7.12
C MET A 79 -21.79 -16.05 -7.72
N PRO A 80 -23.11 -16.35 -7.88
CA PRO A 80 -23.58 -17.64 -8.37
C PRO A 80 -23.05 -18.02 -9.76
N ASP A 81 -22.84 -17.01 -10.60
CA ASP A 81 -22.46 -17.18 -12.02
C ASP A 81 -20.96 -17.34 -12.24
N LEU A 82 -20.14 -17.14 -11.21
CA LEU A 82 -18.68 -17.21 -11.29
C LEU A 82 -18.13 -18.34 -10.42
N LYS A 83 -17.06 -18.95 -10.89
CA LYS A 83 -16.28 -19.89 -10.07
C LYS A 83 -15.68 -19.14 -8.86
N GLY A 84 -15.64 -19.83 -7.72
CA GLY A 84 -14.96 -19.28 -6.54
C GLY A 84 -13.46 -19.11 -6.75
N GLY A 85 -12.89 -18.12 -6.07
CA GLY A 85 -11.45 -17.84 -6.11
C GLY A 85 -10.98 -17.01 -7.31
N ILE A 86 -11.88 -16.30 -7.99
CA ILE A 86 -11.54 -15.39 -9.09
C ILE A 86 -11.55 -13.95 -8.57
N VAL A 87 -10.55 -13.18 -8.96
CA VAL A 87 -10.46 -11.74 -8.62
C VAL A 87 -11.53 -10.96 -9.38
N ILE A 88 -12.36 -10.25 -8.64
CA ILE A 88 -13.44 -9.38 -9.18
C ILE A 88 -13.11 -7.90 -9.15
N SER A 89 -12.29 -7.48 -8.18
CA SER A 89 -11.85 -6.10 -8.09
C SER A 89 -10.50 -5.99 -7.37
N GLN A 90 -9.82 -4.88 -7.57
CA GLN A 90 -8.54 -4.60 -6.94
C GLN A 90 -8.44 -3.13 -6.49
N ASP A 91 -7.69 -2.90 -5.44
CA ASP A 91 -7.31 -1.57 -4.95
C ASP A 91 -5.81 -1.55 -4.59
N PRO A 92 -4.98 -0.69 -5.21
CA PRO A 92 -5.27 0.37 -6.19
C PRO A 92 -5.74 -0.16 -7.56
N GLN A 93 -6.48 0.69 -8.28
CA GLN A 93 -6.99 0.36 -9.62
C GLN A 93 -5.86 0.15 -10.64
N VAL A 94 -6.17 -0.59 -11.70
CA VAL A 94 -5.27 -0.83 -12.84
C VAL A 94 -4.71 0.49 -13.39
N GLY A 95 -3.41 0.51 -13.65
CA GLY A 95 -2.73 1.67 -14.20
C GLY A 95 -2.44 2.80 -13.22
N MET A 96 -2.85 2.71 -11.95
CA MET A 96 -2.45 3.66 -10.93
C MET A 96 -0.94 3.55 -10.64
N LYS A 97 -0.32 4.68 -10.31
CA LYS A 97 1.09 4.75 -9.96
C LYS A 97 1.29 4.47 -8.48
N ILE A 98 2.06 3.46 -8.17
CA ILE A 98 2.37 3.04 -6.80
C ILE A 98 3.87 2.84 -6.59
N LYS A 99 4.30 2.82 -5.35
CA LYS A 99 5.69 2.55 -4.98
C LYS A 99 5.97 1.05 -4.89
N LYS A 100 7.22 0.66 -5.08
CA LYS A 100 7.69 -0.71 -4.87
C LYS A 100 7.29 -1.22 -3.48
N GLY A 101 6.84 -2.48 -3.41
CA GLY A 101 6.43 -3.10 -2.15
C GLY A 101 5.07 -2.65 -1.61
N ARG A 102 4.29 -1.88 -2.38
CA ARG A 102 2.93 -1.50 -2.00
C ARG A 102 2.03 -2.73 -1.93
N LYS A 103 1.10 -2.73 -0.98
CA LYS A 103 0.03 -3.73 -0.92
C LYS A 103 -1.02 -3.41 -1.97
N ILE A 104 -1.46 -4.46 -2.66
CA ILE A 104 -2.61 -4.45 -3.57
C ILE A 104 -3.66 -5.35 -2.93
N TYR A 105 -4.80 -4.76 -2.61
CA TYR A 105 -5.92 -5.46 -2.03
C TYR A 105 -6.78 -6.02 -3.15
N LEU A 106 -7.18 -7.26 -3.00
CA LEU A 106 -7.98 -7.99 -3.98
C LEU A 106 -9.28 -8.44 -3.33
N SER A 107 -10.39 -8.27 -4.05
CA SER A 107 -11.66 -8.90 -3.71
C SER A 107 -11.86 -10.08 -4.65
N ILE A 108 -12.22 -11.23 -4.10
CA ILE A 108 -12.39 -12.48 -4.84
C ILE A 108 -13.82 -13.01 -4.75
N THR A 109 -14.17 -13.90 -5.64
CA THR A 109 -15.42 -14.67 -5.52
C THR A 109 -15.31 -15.71 -4.41
N MET A 110 -16.36 -15.86 -3.59
CA MET A 110 -16.45 -16.94 -2.59
C MET A 110 -16.60 -18.30 -3.29
N MET A 111 -15.96 -19.34 -2.72
CA MET A 111 -16.11 -20.72 -3.19
C MET A 111 -17.41 -21.35 -2.73
N VAL A 112 -17.92 -20.91 -1.58
CA VAL A 112 -19.13 -21.46 -0.94
C VAL A 112 -20.06 -20.30 -0.58
N PRO A 113 -21.38 -20.44 -0.80
CA PRO A 113 -22.32 -19.42 -0.36
C PRO A 113 -22.23 -19.18 1.16
N PRO A 114 -22.46 -17.97 1.65
CA PRO A 114 -22.54 -17.71 3.06
C PRO A 114 -23.65 -18.56 3.67
N GLN A 115 -23.33 -19.32 4.73
CA GLN A 115 -24.32 -20.11 5.46
C GLN A 115 -24.86 -19.26 6.60
N VAL A 116 -26.18 -19.23 6.73
CA VAL A 116 -26.89 -18.56 7.81
C VAL A 116 -27.57 -19.63 8.64
N GLU A 117 -27.43 -19.56 9.95
CA GLU A 117 -28.17 -20.45 10.84
C GLU A 117 -29.67 -20.11 10.75
N MET A 118 -30.48 -21.16 10.53
CA MET A 118 -31.93 -21.01 10.46
C MET A 118 -32.46 -20.77 11.87
N PRO A 119 -33.18 -19.65 12.12
CA PRO A 119 -33.78 -19.42 13.43
C PRO A 119 -34.85 -20.48 13.73
N ASN A 120 -35.09 -20.72 15.04
CA ASN A 120 -36.15 -21.63 15.46
C ASN A 120 -37.50 -21.00 15.18
N LEU A 121 -38.25 -21.56 14.23
CA LEU A 121 -39.57 -21.11 13.83
C LEU A 121 -40.72 -21.89 14.46
N LEU A 122 -40.43 -22.88 15.37
CA LEU A 122 -41.45 -23.67 16.00
C LEU A 122 -42.32 -22.77 16.91
N ASP A 123 -43.61 -23.05 16.93
CA ASP A 123 -44.62 -22.33 17.74
C ASP A 123 -44.81 -20.84 17.41
N LEU A 124 -44.24 -20.35 16.31
CA LEU A 124 -44.47 -18.99 15.83
C LEU A 124 -45.66 -18.91 14.90
N SER A 125 -46.40 -17.80 14.96
CA SER A 125 -47.39 -17.47 13.94
C SER A 125 -46.70 -17.15 12.60
N LEU A 126 -47.39 -17.37 11.47
CA LEU A 126 -46.85 -17.08 10.14
C LEU A 126 -46.25 -15.67 10.05
N ARG A 127 -46.93 -14.68 10.62
CA ARG A 127 -46.45 -13.27 10.62
C ARG A 127 -45.15 -13.08 11.39
N GLN A 128 -45.00 -13.75 12.53
CA GLN A 128 -43.77 -13.71 13.33
C GLN A 128 -42.62 -14.41 12.60
N ALA A 129 -42.88 -15.59 11.98
CA ALA A 129 -41.89 -16.31 11.21
C ALA A 129 -41.40 -15.50 10.01
N MET A 130 -42.28 -14.81 9.30
CA MET A 130 -41.89 -13.95 8.19
C MET A 130 -41.02 -12.77 8.62
N ASN A 131 -41.36 -12.09 9.70
CA ASN A 131 -40.57 -10.98 10.23
C ASN A 131 -39.18 -11.40 10.76
N MET A 132 -39.00 -12.68 11.08
CA MET A 132 -37.70 -13.19 11.56
C MET A 132 -36.78 -13.65 10.44
N LEU A 133 -37.34 -13.86 9.23
CA LEU A 133 -36.60 -14.28 8.03
C LEU A 133 -36.27 -13.11 7.08
N GLU A 134 -36.81 -11.94 7.30
CA GLU A 134 -36.44 -10.67 6.59
C GLU A 134 -35.18 -10.03 7.21
#